data_738519061cdb501338d9f3a4b7e63fc5
#
_entry.id   738519061cdb501338d9f3a4b7e63fc5
#
_cell.length_a   1.000
_cell.length_b   1.000
_cell.length_c   1.000
_cell.angle_alpha   90.00
_cell.angle_beta   90.00
_cell.angle_gamma   90.00
#
_symmetry.space_group_name_H-M   'P 1'
#
loop_
_entity.id
_entity.type
_entity.pdbx_description
1 polymer ?
#
loop_
_entity_poly.entity_id
_entity_poly.type
_entity_poly.pdbx_seq_one_letter_code
_entity_poly.pdbx_strand_id
1 'polypeptide(L)'
;MRSELEVDACVVNGENAADGIGITPRLADQLLGMGVDAITLGNHAFRRTEIGPYLDTSDRVVRPANTSRTTPGRGVVVVPTSNGGRLGVINVLGSLFLHPATSMFEVIDELVEEARRETPVVLVDVHAEATSEKAALARWLDGRVTAVVGTHTHVQTSDATVLPKGTAFITDAGMTGPHDSVIGVEAELAIRRMRTGLPVRFETAQGGVRIEGALVECDPSTGKASSIDAVRVSIS
;
A
#
# COMPACT_ATOMS: atom_id res chain seq x y z
N MET A 1 4.73 9.58 -15.86
CA MET A 1 3.52 9.41 -15.01
C MET A 1 3.42 10.45 -13.90
N ARG A 2 4.38 10.60 -12.94
CA ARG A 2 4.30 11.63 -11.87
C ARG A 2 4.14 13.06 -12.45
N SER A 3 4.94 13.42 -13.44
CA SER A 3 4.86 14.71 -14.14
C SER A 3 3.62 14.86 -15.04
N GLU A 4 3.10 13.77 -15.57
CA GLU A 4 1.91 13.80 -16.44
C GLU A 4 0.62 13.92 -15.63
N LEU A 5 0.60 13.34 -14.42
CA LEU A 5 -0.52 13.42 -13.50
C LEU A 5 -0.37 14.58 -12.49
N GLU A 6 0.73 15.33 -12.56
CA GLU A 6 1.03 16.48 -11.68
C GLU A 6 0.89 16.19 -10.18
N VAL A 7 1.28 14.95 -9.75
CA VAL A 7 1.10 14.51 -8.35
C VAL A 7 2.16 15.09 -7.43
N ASP A 8 1.74 15.61 -6.30
CA ASP A 8 2.61 16.17 -5.24
C ASP A 8 3.31 15.11 -4.42
N ALA A 9 2.71 13.92 -4.26
CA ALA A 9 3.28 12.79 -3.55
C ALA A 9 2.92 11.47 -4.23
N CYS A 10 3.85 10.50 -4.16
CA CYS A 10 3.68 9.16 -4.68
C CYS A 10 4.01 8.14 -3.58
N VAL A 11 3.04 7.29 -3.23
CA VAL A 11 3.23 6.17 -2.31
C VAL A 11 3.08 4.86 -3.07
N VAL A 12 3.97 3.91 -2.84
CA VAL A 12 3.96 2.60 -3.50
C VAL A 12 3.92 1.50 -2.45
N ASN A 13 3.04 0.53 -2.62
CA ASN A 13 3.17 -0.73 -1.88
C ASN A 13 4.26 -1.57 -2.55
N GLY A 14 5.38 -1.75 -1.84
CA GLY A 14 6.58 -2.44 -2.32
C GLY A 14 6.69 -3.89 -1.85
N GLU A 15 5.67 -4.43 -1.22
CA GLU A 15 5.69 -5.73 -0.55
C GLU A 15 6.20 -6.88 -1.43
N ASN A 16 5.91 -6.84 -2.73
CA ASN A 16 6.23 -7.91 -3.67
C ASN A 16 7.31 -7.53 -4.71
N ALA A 17 8.08 -6.46 -4.47
CA ALA A 17 9.06 -5.93 -5.42
C ALA A 17 10.25 -6.88 -5.69
N ALA A 18 10.56 -7.80 -4.78
CA ALA A 18 11.66 -8.76 -4.92
C ALA A 18 11.14 -10.11 -5.44
N ASP A 19 11.02 -10.24 -6.77
CA ASP A 19 10.57 -11.46 -7.44
C ASP A 19 9.20 -11.97 -6.93
N GLY A 20 8.28 -11.05 -6.69
CA GLY A 20 6.91 -11.34 -6.24
C GLY A 20 6.77 -11.62 -4.74
N ILE A 21 7.83 -11.49 -3.92
CA ILE A 21 7.73 -11.71 -2.48
C ILE A 21 8.81 -10.94 -1.68
N GLY A 22 8.37 -10.01 -0.86
CA GLY A 22 9.25 -9.15 -0.07
C GLY A 22 9.88 -8.01 -0.87
N ILE A 23 10.70 -7.21 -0.21
CA ILE A 23 11.49 -6.13 -0.78
C ILE A 23 12.90 -6.17 -0.19
N THR A 24 13.91 -5.80 -0.97
CA THR A 24 15.30 -5.64 -0.49
C THR A 24 15.62 -4.17 -0.28
N PRO A 25 16.64 -3.82 0.54
CA PRO A 25 17.12 -2.44 0.67
C PRO A 25 17.42 -1.79 -0.67
N ARG A 26 18.11 -2.51 -1.55
CA ARG A 26 18.45 -2.04 -2.91
C ARG A 26 17.23 -1.65 -3.73
N LEU A 27 16.17 -2.47 -3.69
CA LEU A 27 14.93 -2.18 -4.43
C LEU A 27 14.16 -1.01 -3.79
N ALA A 28 14.17 -0.91 -2.47
CA ALA A 28 13.60 0.25 -1.77
C ALA A 28 14.30 1.54 -2.20
N ASP A 29 15.64 1.58 -2.18
CA ASP A 29 16.43 2.73 -2.63
C ASP A 29 16.18 3.06 -4.10
N GLN A 30 16.02 2.05 -4.97
CA GLN A 30 15.68 2.27 -6.38
C GLN A 30 14.32 2.93 -6.56
N LEU A 31 13.28 2.46 -5.85
CA LEU A 31 11.94 3.07 -5.90
C LEU A 31 11.97 4.51 -5.39
N LEU A 32 12.63 4.74 -4.25
CA LEU A 32 12.80 6.09 -3.69
C LEU A 32 13.57 7.01 -4.65
N GLY A 33 14.61 6.48 -5.32
CA GLY A 33 15.39 7.19 -6.33
C GLY A 33 14.61 7.53 -7.60
N MET A 34 13.55 6.78 -7.92
CA MET A 34 12.62 7.07 -9.02
C MET A 34 11.58 8.15 -8.69
N GLY A 35 11.60 8.69 -7.47
CA GLY A 35 10.68 9.74 -7.02
C GLY A 35 9.46 9.21 -6.24
N VAL A 36 9.49 7.99 -5.75
CA VAL A 36 8.54 7.52 -4.74
C VAL A 36 8.85 8.23 -3.42
N ASP A 37 7.84 8.79 -2.76
CA ASP A 37 8.01 9.55 -1.52
C ASP A 37 7.95 8.65 -0.29
N ALA A 38 7.10 7.62 -0.30
CA ALA A 38 7.05 6.59 0.74
C ALA A 38 6.71 5.21 0.17
N ILE A 39 7.15 4.17 0.87
CA ILE A 39 6.87 2.77 0.52
C ILE A 39 6.12 2.12 1.68
N THR A 40 4.96 1.52 1.38
CA THR A 40 4.24 0.64 2.31
C THR A 40 4.55 -0.82 2.01
N LEU A 41 4.30 -1.68 2.97
CA LEU A 41 4.53 -3.12 2.86
C LEU A 41 3.25 -3.89 3.21
N GLY A 42 3.39 -5.18 3.49
CA GLY A 42 2.27 -6.05 3.86
C GLY A 42 2.75 -7.29 4.62
N ASN A 43 2.05 -8.41 4.46
CA ASN A 43 2.37 -9.66 5.16
C ASN A 43 3.70 -10.30 4.70
N HIS A 44 4.27 -9.89 3.58
CA HIS A 44 5.58 -10.33 3.12
C HIS A 44 6.73 -9.39 3.53
N ALA A 45 6.48 -8.38 4.37
CA ALA A 45 7.45 -7.34 4.74
C ALA A 45 8.84 -7.90 5.12
N PHE A 46 8.89 -9.04 5.82
CA PHE A 46 10.11 -9.65 6.31
C PHE A 46 10.53 -10.94 5.56
N ARG A 47 9.99 -11.18 4.37
CA ARG A 47 10.38 -12.36 3.56
C ARG A 47 11.82 -12.26 3.01
N ARG A 48 12.34 -11.04 2.89
CA ARG A 48 13.75 -10.74 2.65
C ARG A 48 14.34 -10.21 3.96
N THR A 49 15.11 -11.04 4.66
CA THR A 49 15.55 -10.74 6.03
C THR A 49 16.46 -9.52 6.13
N GLU A 50 17.18 -9.18 5.06
CA GLU A 50 18.03 -8.00 4.97
C GLU A 50 17.27 -6.66 5.06
N ILE A 51 15.94 -6.67 4.92
CA ILE A 51 15.13 -5.46 5.06
C ILE A 51 15.03 -4.98 6.52
N GLY A 52 15.14 -5.89 7.50
CA GLY A 52 14.95 -5.55 8.91
C GLY A 52 15.83 -4.37 9.38
N PRO A 53 17.17 -4.46 9.30
CA PRO A 53 18.05 -3.34 9.69
C PRO A 53 17.80 -2.06 8.88
N TYR A 54 17.39 -2.18 7.63
CA TYR A 54 17.04 -1.04 6.78
C TYR A 54 15.80 -0.30 7.29
N LEU A 55 14.76 -1.04 7.71
CA LEU A 55 13.53 -0.45 8.25
C LEU A 55 13.75 0.32 9.55
N ASP A 56 14.73 -0.05 10.37
CA ASP A 56 15.07 0.67 11.61
C ASP A 56 15.63 2.07 11.34
N THR A 57 16.29 2.25 10.21
CA THR A 57 16.92 3.51 9.82
C THR A 57 16.12 4.33 8.79
N SER A 58 15.19 3.70 8.09
CA SER A 58 14.38 4.37 7.06
C SER A 58 13.29 5.25 7.68
N ASP A 59 13.17 6.47 7.17
CA ASP A 59 12.10 7.42 7.45
C ASP A 59 11.02 7.47 6.35
N ARG A 60 11.15 6.60 5.33
CA ARG A 60 10.28 6.59 4.13
C ARG A 60 9.67 5.21 3.83
N VAL A 61 10.03 4.17 4.58
CA VAL A 61 9.47 2.82 4.40
C VAL A 61 8.74 2.40 5.66
N VAL A 62 7.46 2.05 5.52
CA VAL A 62 6.61 1.63 6.64
C VAL A 62 6.19 0.18 6.49
N ARG A 63 6.31 -0.56 7.59
CA ARG A 63 5.75 -1.90 7.70
C ARG A 63 4.37 -1.86 8.37
N PRO A 64 3.56 -2.92 8.30
CA PRO A 64 2.29 -2.94 9.01
C PRO A 64 2.48 -2.71 10.52
N ALA A 65 1.75 -1.72 11.05
CA ALA A 65 1.89 -1.26 12.44
C ALA A 65 1.44 -2.30 13.46
N ASN A 66 0.44 -3.10 13.12
CA ASN A 66 -0.15 -4.12 13.97
C ASN A 66 0.59 -5.48 13.94
N THR A 67 1.86 -5.48 13.54
CA THR A 67 2.81 -6.57 13.80
C THR A 67 3.38 -6.46 15.22
N SER A 68 4.23 -7.42 15.64
CA SER A 68 4.84 -7.37 16.97
C SER A 68 5.58 -6.04 17.22
N ARG A 69 5.48 -5.51 18.44
CA ARG A 69 6.19 -4.28 18.84
C ARG A 69 7.72 -4.38 18.78
N THR A 70 8.24 -5.61 18.82
CA THR A 70 9.69 -5.87 18.71
C THR A 70 10.17 -6.01 17.26
N THR A 71 9.26 -5.92 16.30
CA THR A 71 9.58 -6.01 14.87
C THR A 71 10.29 -4.74 14.41
N PRO A 72 11.41 -4.83 13.66
CA PRO A 72 12.13 -3.66 13.13
C PRO A 72 11.25 -2.72 12.33
N GLY A 73 11.57 -1.41 12.37
CA GLY A 73 10.89 -0.37 11.62
C GLY A 73 9.61 0.15 12.29
N ARG A 74 8.89 1.00 11.58
CA ARG A 74 7.73 1.74 12.07
C ARG A 74 6.50 1.55 11.19
N GLY A 75 5.32 1.80 11.74
CA GLY A 75 4.04 1.67 11.04
C GLY A 75 3.48 2.99 10.52
N VAL A 76 4.14 4.11 10.82
CA VAL A 76 3.78 5.45 10.38
C VAL A 76 5.04 6.27 10.09
N VAL A 77 4.98 7.08 9.03
CA VAL A 77 5.98 8.12 8.70
C VAL A 77 5.27 9.37 8.21
N VAL A 78 5.95 10.51 8.30
CA VAL A 78 5.50 11.75 7.65
C VAL A 78 6.61 12.24 6.73
N VAL A 79 6.31 12.29 5.43
CA VAL A 79 7.26 12.64 4.38
C VAL A 79 6.95 13.99 3.76
N PRO A 80 7.95 14.75 3.28
CA PRO A 80 7.71 15.97 2.51
C PRO A 80 7.10 15.65 1.15
N THR A 81 6.30 16.59 0.63
CA THR A 81 5.72 16.54 -0.71
C THR A 81 6.37 17.57 -1.63
N SER A 82 6.25 17.40 -2.97
CA SER A 82 6.91 18.29 -3.93
C SER A 82 6.40 19.72 -3.90
N ASN A 83 5.17 19.94 -3.44
CA ASN A 83 4.57 21.28 -3.27
C ASN A 83 4.97 21.99 -1.96
N GLY A 84 5.88 21.41 -1.16
CA GLY A 84 6.32 21.94 0.12
C GLY A 84 5.43 21.57 1.30
N GLY A 85 4.40 20.76 1.09
CA GLY A 85 3.56 20.17 2.14
C GLY A 85 4.17 18.92 2.78
N ARG A 86 3.34 18.19 3.52
CA ARG A 86 3.71 16.91 4.16
C ARG A 86 2.59 15.89 4.01
N LEU A 87 2.94 14.62 3.92
CA LEU A 87 2.02 13.49 3.85
C LEU A 87 2.33 12.49 4.97
N GLY A 88 1.36 12.20 5.83
CA GLY A 88 1.40 11.08 6.74
C GLY A 88 1.05 9.78 6.01
N VAL A 89 1.85 8.73 6.20
CA VAL A 89 1.61 7.42 5.59
C VAL A 89 1.60 6.36 6.68
N ILE A 90 0.50 5.63 6.76
CA ILE A 90 0.25 4.56 7.73
C ILE A 90 0.03 3.25 6.98
N ASN A 91 0.54 2.15 7.51
CA ASN A 91 0.29 0.82 6.96
C ASN A 91 -0.23 -0.13 8.04
N VAL A 92 -1.29 -0.88 7.75
CA VAL A 92 -1.88 -1.88 8.67
C VAL A 92 -2.28 -3.16 7.92
N LEU A 93 -2.32 -4.29 8.65
CA LEU A 93 -2.80 -5.58 8.15
C LEU A 93 -4.23 -5.87 8.60
N GLY A 94 -5.03 -6.45 7.70
CA GLY A 94 -6.23 -7.18 8.07
C GLY A 94 -5.91 -8.49 8.82
N SER A 95 -6.93 -9.11 9.40
CA SER A 95 -6.78 -10.31 10.22
C SER A 95 -6.99 -11.61 9.45
N LEU A 96 -7.83 -11.59 8.40
CA LEU A 96 -8.18 -12.80 7.66
C LEU A 96 -6.97 -13.31 6.87
N PHE A 97 -6.49 -14.50 7.23
CA PHE A 97 -5.33 -15.20 6.66
C PHE A 97 -3.95 -14.52 6.82
N LEU A 98 -3.87 -13.29 7.35
CA LEU A 98 -2.62 -12.53 7.43
C LEU A 98 -1.95 -12.54 8.81
N HIS A 99 -2.68 -12.98 9.86
CA HIS A 99 -2.19 -13.21 11.21
C HIS A 99 -1.36 -12.06 11.81
N PRO A 100 -1.88 -10.82 11.91
CA PRO A 100 -1.20 -9.76 12.63
C PRO A 100 -1.08 -10.07 14.13
N ALA A 101 -0.19 -9.36 14.83
CA ALA A 101 -0.04 -9.54 16.29
C ALA A 101 -1.23 -9.00 17.08
N THR A 102 -1.92 -7.98 16.52
CA THR A 102 -3.12 -7.38 17.12
C THR A 102 -4.06 -6.86 16.02
N SER A 103 -5.30 -6.53 16.38
CA SER A 103 -6.24 -5.92 15.45
C SER A 103 -5.74 -4.56 14.96
N MET A 104 -5.97 -4.24 13.67
CA MET A 104 -5.69 -2.91 13.14
C MET A 104 -6.46 -1.81 13.87
N PHE A 105 -7.66 -2.10 14.39
CA PHE A 105 -8.48 -1.15 15.15
C PHE A 105 -7.91 -0.81 16.53
N GLU A 106 -7.01 -1.63 17.07
CA GLU A 106 -6.35 -1.35 18.35
C GLU A 106 -5.19 -0.35 18.23
N VAL A 107 -4.63 -0.21 17.02
CA VAL A 107 -3.45 0.65 16.80
C VAL A 107 -3.74 1.89 15.96
N ILE A 108 -4.77 1.87 15.12
CA ILE A 108 -4.96 2.88 14.07
C ILE A 108 -5.21 4.29 14.64
N ASP A 109 -5.94 4.40 15.73
CA ASP A 109 -6.30 5.71 16.29
C ASP A 109 -5.06 6.46 16.78
N GLU A 110 -4.14 5.79 17.48
CA GLU A 110 -2.88 6.38 17.92
C GLU A 110 -1.99 6.81 16.74
N LEU A 111 -1.93 5.99 15.69
CA LEU A 111 -1.13 6.29 14.49
C LEU A 111 -1.69 7.49 13.70
N VAL A 112 -3.00 7.59 13.60
CA VAL A 112 -3.65 8.75 12.97
C VAL A 112 -3.39 10.01 13.78
N GLU A 113 -3.49 9.95 15.10
CA GLU A 113 -3.16 11.09 15.97
C GLU A 113 -1.68 11.48 15.84
N GLU A 114 -0.77 10.52 15.77
CA GLU A 114 0.66 10.76 15.57
C GLU A 114 0.91 11.50 14.25
N ALA A 115 0.39 11.00 13.13
CA ALA A 115 0.54 11.63 11.82
C ALA A 115 -0.07 13.04 11.78
N ARG A 116 -1.25 13.20 12.37
CA ARG A 116 -2.00 14.48 12.38
C ARG A 116 -1.38 15.59 13.23
N ARG A 117 -0.42 15.28 14.10
CA ARG A 117 0.39 16.31 14.77
C ARG A 117 1.27 17.10 13.81
N GLU A 118 1.60 16.51 12.65
CA GLU A 118 2.52 17.09 11.68
C GLU A 118 1.85 17.52 10.38
N THR A 119 0.75 16.87 9.98
CA THR A 119 0.01 17.16 8.74
C THR A 119 -1.44 16.71 8.82
N PRO A 120 -2.40 17.46 8.26
CA PRO A 120 -3.77 16.99 8.11
C PRO A 120 -3.93 15.95 6.98
N VAL A 121 -2.96 15.87 6.05
CA VAL A 121 -3.02 14.97 4.89
C VAL A 121 -2.43 13.61 5.27
N VAL A 122 -3.29 12.60 5.41
CA VAL A 122 -2.91 11.25 5.88
C VAL A 122 -3.46 10.19 4.95
N LEU A 123 -2.58 9.31 4.46
CA LEU A 123 -2.90 8.10 3.70
C LEU A 123 -2.76 6.87 4.58
N VAL A 124 -3.76 6.00 4.57
CA VAL A 124 -3.72 4.68 5.21
C VAL A 124 -3.74 3.60 4.12
N ASP A 125 -2.69 2.80 4.04
CA ASP A 125 -2.66 1.54 3.27
C ASP A 125 -3.17 0.41 4.18
N VAL A 126 -4.34 -0.14 3.85
CA VAL A 126 -4.92 -1.30 4.51
C VAL A 126 -4.66 -2.55 3.68
N HIS A 127 -3.64 -3.28 4.07
CA HIS A 127 -3.23 -4.51 3.41
C HIS A 127 -4.03 -5.70 3.97
N ALA A 128 -5.11 -6.09 3.28
CA ALA A 128 -6.06 -7.07 3.80
C ALA A 128 -6.64 -7.95 2.68
N GLU A 129 -6.96 -9.20 3.01
CA GLU A 129 -7.68 -10.12 2.14
C GLU A 129 -9.16 -9.74 2.03
N ALA A 130 -9.82 -9.51 3.17
CA ALA A 130 -11.26 -9.28 3.21
C ALA A 130 -11.62 -7.84 2.82
N THR A 131 -12.49 -7.69 1.81
CA THR A 131 -13.05 -6.38 1.42
C THR A 131 -13.81 -5.71 2.57
N SER A 132 -14.46 -6.50 3.42
CA SER A 132 -15.19 -6.00 4.59
C SER A 132 -14.29 -5.36 5.64
N GLU A 133 -13.07 -5.88 5.86
CA GLU A 133 -12.09 -5.28 6.77
C GLU A 133 -11.64 -3.90 6.25
N LYS A 134 -11.34 -3.81 4.95
CA LYS A 134 -10.96 -2.56 4.28
C LYS A 134 -12.08 -1.51 4.38
N ALA A 135 -13.31 -1.89 4.03
CA ALA A 135 -14.47 -1.00 4.10
C ALA A 135 -14.81 -0.58 5.53
N ALA A 136 -14.71 -1.48 6.51
CA ALA A 136 -14.95 -1.16 7.91
C ALA A 136 -13.92 -0.14 8.43
N LEU A 137 -12.63 -0.32 8.12
CA LEU A 137 -11.59 0.62 8.50
C LEU A 137 -11.80 2.00 7.85
N ALA A 138 -12.16 2.03 6.56
CA ALA A 138 -12.45 3.29 5.86
C ALA A 138 -13.61 4.04 6.50
N ARG A 139 -14.69 3.34 6.88
CA ARG A 139 -15.83 3.93 7.60
C ARG A 139 -15.46 4.42 9.00
N TRP A 140 -14.60 3.69 9.71
CA TRP A 140 -14.07 4.11 11.02
C TRP A 140 -13.27 5.40 10.94
N LEU A 141 -12.51 5.56 9.85
CA LEU A 141 -11.62 6.69 9.64
C LEU A 141 -12.24 7.85 8.85
N ASP A 142 -13.52 7.74 8.44
CA ASP A 142 -14.18 8.76 7.62
C ASP A 142 -14.18 10.14 8.29
N GLY A 143 -13.55 11.11 7.60
CA GLY A 143 -13.32 12.48 8.05
C GLY A 143 -12.10 12.65 8.96
N ARG A 144 -11.33 11.58 9.24
CA ARG A 144 -10.14 11.61 10.10
C ARG A 144 -8.84 11.50 9.32
N VAL A 145 -8.89 10.93 8.11
CA VAL A 145 -7.76 10.78 7.19
C VAL A 145 -8.16 11.20 5.79
N THR A 146 -7.18 11.49 4.95
CA THR A 146 -7.41 11.90 3.56
C THR A 146 -7.88 10.71 2.72
N ALA A 147 -7.19 9.57 2.84
CA ALA A 147 -7.53 8.39 2.06
C ALA A 147 -7.26 7.09 2.82
N VAL A 148 -8.10 6.09 2.56
CA VAL A 148 -7.88 4.69 2.90
C VAL A 148 -7.84 3.91 1.59
N VAL A 149 -6.68 3.33 1.28
CA VAL A 149 -6.44 2.58 0.05
C VAL A 149 -6.16 1.12 0.40
N GLY A 150 -6.95 0.21 -0.14
CA GLY A 150 -6.75 -1.21 0.05
C GLY A 150 -5.67 -1.76 -0.87
N THR A 151 -4.95 -2.78 -0.39
CA THR A 151 -3.95 -3.55 -1.13
C THR A 151 -4.08 -5.04 -0.83
N HIS A 152 -3.23 -5.90 -1.36
CA HIS A 152 -3.10 -7.34 -1.15
C HIS A 152 -3.75 -8.21 -2.23
N THR A 153 -4.97 -7.94 -2.68
CA THR A 153 -5.69 -8.88 -3.58
C THR A 153 -5.25 -8.77 -5.04
N HIS A 154 -4.44 -7.75 -5.38
CA HIS A 154 -3.84 -7.52 -6.70
C HIS A 154 -4.84 -7.20 -7.83
N VAL A 155 -6.12 -7.03 -7.51
CA VAL A 155 -7.16 -6.74 -8.49
C VAL A 155 -7.79 -5.39 -8.18
N GLN A 156 -7.57 -4.41 -9.07
CA GLN A 156 -8.14 -3.07 -8.91
C GLN A 156 -9.67 -3.13 -8.88
N THR A 157 -10.26 -2.56 -7.84
CA THR A 157 -11.71 -2.52 -7.66
C THR A 157 -12.32 -1.25 -8.26
N SER A 158 -13.62 -1.28 -8.51
CA SER A 158 -14.37 -0.20 -9.17
C SER A 158 -15.13 0.70 -8.20
N ASP A 159 -14.84 0.60 -6.90
CA ASP A 159 -15.58 1.26 -5.82
C ASP A 159 -14.92 2.55 -5.30
N ALA A 160 -14.00 3.13 -6.07
CA ALA A 160 -13.37 4.40 -5.75
C ALA A 160 -14.43 5.47 -5.44
N THR A 161 -14.40 6.04 -4.24
CA THR A 161 -15.41 6.98 -3.77
C THR A 161 -14.88 7.90 -2.67
N VAL A 162 -15.44 9.09 -2.54
CA VAL A 162 -15.24 9.93 -1.36
C VAL A 162 -16.38 9.68 -0.38
N LEU A 163 -16.03 9.29 0.84
CA LEU A 163 -16.99 9.01 1.91
C LEU A 163 -17.64 10.32 2.43
N PRO A 164 -18.80 10.22 3.12
CA PRO A 164 -19.59 11.40 3.48
C PRO A 164 -18.88 12.49 4.29
N LYS A 165 -17.82 12.15 5.05
CA LYS A 165 -17.06 13.12 5.85
C LYS A 165 -15.77 13.59 5.19
N GLY A 166 -15.49 13.11 3.94
CA GLY A 166 -14.38 13.59 3.12
C GLY A 166 -13.14 12.70 3.12
N THR A 167 -13.25 11.41 3.44
CA THR A 167 -12.17 10.44 3.25
C THR A 167 -12.33 9.72 1.91
N ALA A 168 -11.30 9.73 1.07
CA ALA A 168 -11.27 8.92 -0.15
C ALA A 168 -11.09 7.43 0.19
N PHE A 169 -11.75 6.54 -0.56
CA PHE A 169 -11.67 5.10 -0.35
C PHE A 169 -11.67 4.34 -1.67
N ILE A 170 -10.85 3.32 -1.75
CA ILE A 170 -10.91 2.25 -2.75
C ILE A 170 -10.56 0.92 -2.08
N THR A 171 -11.33 -0.13 -2.36
CA THR A 171 -11.12 -1.45 -1.73
C THR A 171 -9.78 -2.09 -2.12
N ASP A 172 -9.34 -1.97 -3.38
CA ASP A 172 -7.98 -2.39 -3.77
C ASP A 172 -7.46 -1.52 -4.93
N ALA A 173 -6.24 -1.04 -4.77
CA ALA A 173 -5.58 -0.21 -5.78
C ALA A 173 -5.15 -1.00 -7.02
N GLY A 174 -5.14 -2.32 -6.95
CA GLY A 174 -4.65 -3.19 -8.01
C GLY A 174 -3.16 -3.50 -7.90
N MET A 175 -2.58 -3.97 -8.99
CA MET A 175 -1.21 -4.45 -9.06
C MET A 175 -0.43 -3.68 -10.12
N THR A 176 0.79 -3.28 -9.78
CA THR A 176 1.77 -2.84 -10.78
C THR A 176 2.63 -4.03 -11.18
N GLY A 177 2.49 -4.47 -12.44
CA GLY A 177 3.20 -5.65 -12.93
C GLY A 177 2.52 -6.32 -14.13
N PRO A 178 2.87 -7.58 -14.42
CA PRO A 178 2.34 -8.34 -15.55
C PRO A 178 0.90 -8.80 -15.29
N HIS A 179 0.00 -8.48 -16.20
CA HIS A 179 -1.43 -8.85 -16.11
C HIS A 179 -1.82 -10.06 -16.97
N ASP A 180 -0.98 -10.46 -17.94
CA ASP A 180 -1.13 -11.75 -18.61
C ASP A 180 -0.60 -12.86 -17.68
N SER A 181 -1.29 -13.05 -16.56
CA SER A 181 -0.81 -13.80 -15.39
C SER A 181 -1.94 -14.24 -14.48
N VAL A 182 -1.63 -15.02 -13.46
CA VAL A 182 -2.51 -15.19 -12.29
C VAL A 182 -1.93 -14.34 -11.16
N ILE A 183 -2.46 -13.14 -11.00
CA ILE A 183 -2.03 -12.12 -9.99
C ILE A 183 -0.51 -11.91 -9.94
N GLY A 184 0.14 -11.85 -11.11
CA GLY A 184 1.58 -11.63 -11.27
C GLY A 184 2.42 -12.89 -11.49
N VAL A 185 1.86 -14.07 -11.25
CA VAL A 185 2.53 -15.37 -11.43
C VAL A 185 2.24 -15.95 -12.81
N GLU A 186 3.22 -16.61 -13.44
CA GLU A 186 3.04 -17.40 -14.65
C GLU A 186 1.81 -18.31 -14.53
N ALA A 187 0.85 -18.19 -15.47
CA ALA A 187 -0.46 -18.81 -15.36
C ALA A 187 -0.39 -20.34 -15.28
N GLU A 188 0.50 -20.98 -16.06
CA GLU A 188 0.65 -22.44 -16.06
C GLU A 188 1.15 -22.97 -14.71
N LEU A 189 2.05 -22.24 -14.05
CA LEU A 189 2.59 -22.61 -12.73
C LEU A 189 1.51 -22.50 -11.65
N ALA A 190 0.74 -21.40 -11.68
CA ALA A 190 -0.37 -21.20 -10.75
C ALA A 190 -1.45 -22.28 -10.92
N ILE A 191 -1.88 -22.54 -12.16
CA ILE A 191 -2.87 -23.57 -12.50
C ILE A 191 -2.37 -24.96 -12.07
N ARG A 192 -1.12 -25.29 -12.36
CA ARG A 192 -0.51 -26.57 -11.96
C ARG A 192 -0.58 -26.76 -10.44
N ARG A 193 -0.20 -25.75 -9.64
CA ARG A 193 -0.28 -25.83 -8.19
C ARG A 193 -1.72 -26.03 -7.70
N MET A 194 -2.68 -25.27 -8.25
CA MET A 194 -4.09 -25.38 -7.86
C MET A 194 -4.70 -26.74 -8.23
N ARG A 195 -4.35 -27.30 -9.40
CA ARG A 195 -4.86 -28.60 -9.86
C ARG A 195 -4.27 -29.79 -9.12
N THR A 196 -3.01 -29.70 -8.69
CA THR A 196 -2.30 -30.85 -8.12
C THR A 196 -2.15 -30.80 -6.61
N GLY A 197 -2.26 -29.62 -6.00
CA GLY A 197 -1.91 -29.40 -4.59
C GLY A 197 -0.41 -29.54 -4.27
N LEU A 198 0.43 -29.83 -5.27
CA LEU A 198 1.87 -30.01 -5.08
C LEU A 198 2.60 -28.66 -5.01
N PRO A 199 3.71 -28.57 -4.26
CA PRO A 199 4.56 -27.38 -4.28
C PRO A 199 5.08 -27.12 -5.70
N VAL A 200 4.92 -25.87 -6.16
CA VAL A 200 5.45 -25.37 -7.44
C VAL A 200 6.23 -24.10 -7.15
N ARG A 201 7.45 -23.98 -7.67
CA ARG A 201 8.18 -22.71 -7.63
C ARG A 201 7.50 -21.75 -8.59
N PHE A 202 7.03 -20.63 -8.07
CA PHE A 202 6.43 -19.58 -8.86
C PHE A 202 7.50 -18.71 -9.52
N GLU A 203 7.18 -18.26 -10.74
CA GLU A 203 7.96 -17.30 -11.51
C GLU A 203 7.04 -16.12 -11.88
N THR A 204 7.62 -14.92 -11.93
CA THR A 204 6.89 -13.72 -12.32
C THR A 204 6.61 -13.76 -13.83
N ALA A 205 5.37 -13.55 -14.23
CA ALA A 205 4.98 -13.45 -15.63
C ALA A 205 5.61 -12.22 -16.31
N GLN A 206 5.57 -12.16 -17.65
CA GLN A 206 6.24 -11.10 -18.43
C GLN A 206 5.27 -10.21 -19.22
N GLY A 207 4.05 -10.69 -19.52
CA GLY A 207 3.14 -10.05 -20.46
C GLY A 207 2.16 -9.07 -19.83
N GLY A 208 1.67 -8.11 -20.64
CA GLY A 208 0.59 -7.22 -20.26
C GLY A 208 0.93 -6.27 -19.11
N VAL A 209 2.15 -5.71 -19.08
CA VAL A 209 2.61 -4.89 -17.96
C VAL A 209 1.76 -3.63 -17.82
N ARG A 210 1.24 -3.39 -16.60
CA ARG A 210 0.44 -2.21 -16.24
C ARG A 210 0.88 -1.62 -14.91
N ILE A 211 0.62 -0.33 -14.77
CA ILE A 211 0.61 0.34 -13.47
C ILE A 211 -0.86 0.54 -13.09
N GLU A 212 -1.26 0.03 -11.95
CA GLU A 212 -2.55 0.30 -11.34
C GLU A 212 -2.37 1.01 -10.01
N GLY A 213 -3.30 1.89 -9.66
CA GLY A 213 -3.25 2.69 -8.45
C GLY A 213 -4.50 3.55 -8.28
N ALA A 214 -4.44 4.51 -7.36
CA ALA A 214 -5.47 5.51 -7.16
C ALA A 214 -4.85 6.91 -7.14
N LEU A 215 -5.52 7.86 -7.79
CA LEU A 215 -5.20 9.29 -7.72
C LEU A 215 -6.20 9.95 -6.77
N VAL A 216 -5.70 10.64 -5.76
CA VAL A 216 -6.53 11.34 -4.76
C VAL A 216 -6.22 12.82 -4.80
N GLU A 217 -7.24 13.64 -4.94
CA GLU A 217 -7.14 15.07 -4.75
C GLU A 217 -7.69 15.46 -3.37
N CYS A 218 -7.01 16.37 -2.69
CA CYS A 218 -7.44 16.82 -1.37
C CYS A 218 -7.10 18.29 -1.10
N ASP A 219 -7.82 18.88 -0.18
CA ASP A 219 -7.47 20.18 0.39
C ASP A 219 -6.32 20.01 1.39
N PRO A 220 -5.13 20.58 1.13
CA PRO A 220 -3.97 20.41 1.99
C PRO A 220 -4.13 21.05 3.38
N SER A 221 -5.06 21.97 3.56
CA SER A 221 -5.30 22.65 4.84
C SER A 221 -6.17 21.83 5.80
N THR A 222 -7.06 21.02 5.26
CA THR A 222 -8.01 20.21 6.03
C THR A 222 -7.72 18.72 5.96
N GLY A 223 -7.01 18.27 4.92
CA GLY A 223 -6.80 16.88 4.60
C GLY A 223 -8.03 16.18 3.99
N LYS A 224 -9.11 16.90 3.70
CA LYS A 224 -10.32 16.31 3.10
C LYS A 224 -10.09 16.04 1.61
N ALA A 225 -10.43 14.83 1.19
CA ALA A 225 -10.44 14.47 -0.23
C ALA A 225 -11.60 15.13 -0.96
N SER A 226 -11.34 15.61 -2.16
CA SER A 226 -12.34 16.13 -3.11
C SER A 226 -12.66 15.09 -4.20
N SER A 227 -11.69 14.26 -4.58
CA SER A 227 -11.89 13.19 -5.56
C SER A 227 -10.98 12.00 -5.28
N ILE A 228 -11.35 10.86 -5.86
CA ILE A 228 -10.49 9.69 -6.01
C ILE A 228 -10.83 8.99 -7.32
N ASP A 229 -9.82 8.71 -8.13
CA ASP A 229 -9.94 8.02 -9.40
C ASP A 229 -9.01 6.80 -9.43
N ALA A 230 -9.54 5.68 -9.95
CA ALA A 230 -8.71 4.50 -10.22
C ALA A 230 -7.83 4.78 -11.46
N VAL A 231 -6.52 4.64 -11.28
CA VAL A 231 -5.52 4.85 -12.35
C VAL A 231 -5.11 3.51 -12.93
N ARG A 232 -5.12 3.42 -14.28
CA ARG A 232 -4.63 2.26 -15.01
C ARG A 232 -3.86 2.71 -16.25
N VAL A 233 -2.57 2.39 -16.29
CA VAL A 233 -1.67 2.74 -17.40
C VAL A 233 -0.98 1.48 -17.92
N SER A 234 -1.20 1.14 -19.19
CA SER A 234 -0.49 0.04 -19.85
C SER A 234 0.88 0.53 -20.33
N ILE A 235 1.89 -0.32 -20.13
CA ILE A 235 3.26 -0.07 -20.60
C ILE A 235 3.46 -0.95 -21.84
N SER A 236 3.60 -0.28 -22.98
CA SER A 236 3.90 -0.92 -24.28
C SER A 236 5.37 -1.25 -24.41
#